data_1e78e19141bfbd85ca6e2d1ca20fdc74
#
_entry.id   1e78e19141bfbd85ca6e2d1ca20fdc74
#
_cell.length_a   1.000
_cell.length_b   1.000
_cell.length_c   1.000
_cell.angle_alpha   90.00
_cell.angle_beta   90.00
_cell.angle_gamma   90.00
#
_symmetry.space_group_name_H-M   'P 1'
#
loop_
_entity.id
_entity.type
_entity.pdbx_description
1 polymer ?
#
loop_
_entity_poly.entity_id
_entity_poly.type
_entity_poly.pdbx_seq_one_letter_code
_entity_poly.pdbx_strand_id
1 'polypeptide(L)' 'MEKLAINVKEAAQLLGIGVANMYTLVHREDFPVIQVGNRMVIPLEAFRRWLDRAGENKLGG' A
#
# COMPACT_ATOMS: atom_id res chain seq x y z
N MET A 1 0.58 20.49 4.19
CA MET A 1 0.86 19.95 2.84
C MET A 1 0.67 18.44 2.82
N GLU A 2 -0.08 17.96 1.87
CA GLU A 2 -0.33 16.53 1.77
C GLU A 2 0.87 15.79 1.22
N LYS A 3 1.09 14.59 1.74
CA LYS A 3 2.14 13.73 1.24
C LYS A 3 1.72 13.12 -0.09
N LEU A 4 2.67 13.00 -1.00
CA LEU A 4 2.42 12.31 -2.26
C LEU A 4 2.59 10.80 -2.12
N ALA A 5 3.34 10.38 -1.11
CA ALA A 5 3.61 8.97 -0.87
C ALA A 5 3.80 8.74 0.63
N ILE A 6 3.61 7.50 1.04
CA ILE A 6 3.74 7.10 2.44
C ILE A 6 4.64 5.87 2.53
N ASN A 7 5.12 5.56 3.73
CA ASN A 7 5.92 4.37 3.93
C ASN A 7 5.03 3.18 4.31
N VAL A 8 5.64 2.01 4.41
CA VAL A 8 4.90 0.78 4.70
C VAL A 8 4.17 0.85 6.04
N LYS A 9 4.84 1.40 7.05
CA LYS A 9 4.24 1.52 8.38
C LYS A 9 3.02 2.43 8.37
N GLU A 10 3.12 3.56 7.68
CA GLU A 10 2.00 4.49 7.56
C GLU A 10 0.83 3.84 6.82
N ALA A 11 1.12 3.10 5.77
CA ALA A 11 0.08 2.40 5.01
C ALA A 11 -0.63 1.37 5.89
N ALA A 12 0.13 0.66 6.72
CA ALA A 12 -0.46 -0.31 7.65
C ALA A 12 -1.43 0.38 8.62
N GLN A 13 -1.02 1.54 9.11
CA GLN A 13 -1.86 2.31 10.02
C GLN A 13 -3.15 2.78 9.35
N LEU A 14 -3.04 3.23 8.11
CA LEU A 14 -4.20 3.68 7.35
C LEU A 14 -5.19 2.55 7.10
N LEU A 15 -4.70 1.34 6.88
CA LEU A 15 -5.56 0.19 6.66
C LEU A 15 -6.02 -0.45 7.96
N GLY A 16 -5.39 -0.12 9.08
CA GLY A 16 -5.71 -0.72 10.36
C GLY A 16 -5.24 -2.17 10.47
N ILE A 17 -4.12 -2.49 9.83
CA ILE A 17 -3.56 -3.86 9.88
C ILE A 17 -2.15 -3.83 10.44
N GLY A 18 -1.63 -5.01 10.77
CA GLY A 18 -0.26 -5.11 11.25
C GLY A 18 0.74 -4.85 10.14
N VAL A 19 1.94 -4.39 10.53
CA VAL A 19 3.00 -4.09 9.58
C VAL A 19 3.42 -5.34 8.80
N ALA A 20 3.46 -6.49 9.46
CA ALA A 20 3.80 -7.75 8.78
C ALA A 20 2.84 -8.06 7.64
N ASN A 21 1.55 -7.83 7.87
CA ASN A 21 0.54 -8.04 6.83
C ASN A 21 0.71 -7.03 5.70
N MET A 22 1.09 -5.80 6.04
CA MET A 22 1.33 -4.78 5.03
C MET A 22 2.50 -5.16 4.13
N TYR A 23 3.57 -5.74 4.69
CA TYR A 23 4.69 -6.21 3.89
C TYR A 23 4.28 -7.30 2.92
N THR A 24 3.36 -8.16 3.33
CA THR A 24 2.81 -9.16 2.42
C THR A 24 2.10 -8.50 1.24
N LEU A 25 1.33 -7.45 1.53
CA LEU A 25 0.61 -6.73 0.48
C LEU A 25 1.54 -6.03 -0.50
N VAL A 26 2.61 -5.39 0.01
CA VAL A 26 3.50 -4.64 -0.88
C VAL A 26 4.29 -5.54 -1.83
N HIS A 27 4.37 -6.82 -1.53
CA HIS A 27 5.06 -7.76 -2.41
C HIS A 27 4.16 -8.35 -3.48
N ARG A 28 2.88 -7.99 -3.49
CA ARG A 28 1.98 -8.43 -4.56
C ARG A 28 2.35 -7.69 -5.85
N GLU A 29 2.19 -8.39 -6.96
CA GLU A 29 2.52 -7.80 -8.26
C GLU A 29 1.63 -6.61 -8.61
N ASP A 30 0.40 -6.62 -8.14
CA ASP A 30 -0.56 -5.57 -8.45
C ASP A 30 -0.51 -4.38 -7.50
N PHE A 31 0.34 -4.44 -6.48
CA PHE A 31 0.38 -3.39 -5.47
C PHE A 31 1.29 -2.23 -5.89
N PRO A 32 0.82 -0.98 -5.79
CA PRO A 32 1.64 0.17 -6.19
C PRO A 32 2.69 0.49 -5.13
N VAL A 33 3.94 0.21 -5.44
CA VAL A 33 5.06 0.51 -4.57
C VAL A 33 6.25 0.93 -5.42
N ILE A 34 7.00 1.91 -4.93
CA ILE A 34 8.20 2.40 -5.61
C ILE A 34 9.39 2.17 -4.70
N GLN A 35 10.43 1.55 -5.26
CA GLN A 35 11.68 1.33 -4.52
C GLN A 35 12.57 2.56 -4.71
N VAL A 36 12.92 3.22 -3.61
CA VAL A 36 13.81 4.38 -3.64
C VAL A 36 15.00 4.08 -2.74
N GLY A 37 16.11 3.71 -3.33
CA GLY A 37 17.26 3.28 -2.56
C GLY A 37 16.91 2.06 -1.71
N ASN A 38 17.05 2.16 -0.40
CA ASN A 38 16.71 1.07 0.52
C ASN A 38 15.29 1.19 1.06
N ARG A 39 14.51 2.14 0.55
CA ARG A 39 13.19 2.42 1.08
C ARG A 39 12.11 2.07 0.07
N MET A 40 11.00 1.59 0.58
CA MET A 40 9.81 1.39 -0.24
C MET A 40 8.84 2.52 0.08
N VAL A 41 8.36 3.21 -0.93
CA VAL A 41 7.35 4.25 -0.77
C VAL A 41 6.12 3.89 -1.59
N ILE A 42 4.97 4.24 -1.06
CA ILE A 42 3.69 3.88 -1.66
C ILE A 42 3.01 5.17 -2.12
N PRO A 43 2.86 5.37 -3.44
CA PRO A 43 2.17 6.56 -3.95
C PRO A 43 0.74 6.58 -3.44
N LEU A 44 0.37 7.65 -2.76
CA LEU A 44 -0.90 7.70 -2.05
C LEU A 44 -2.11 7.56 -2.97
N GLU A 45 -2.12 8.26 -4.10
CA GLU A 45 -3.23 8.16 -5.04
C GLU A 45 -3.36 6.79 -5.68
N ALA A 46 -2.24 6.21 -6.06
CA ALA A 46 -2.24 4.87 -6.62
C ALA A 46 -2.72 3.85 -5.59
N PHE A 47 -2.34 4.07 -4.32
CA PHE A 47 -2.78 3.23 -3.21
C PHE A 47 -4.29 3.28 -3.06
N ARG A 48 -4.86 4.47 -3.13
CA ARG A 48 -6.31 4.64 -3.04
C ARG A 48 -7.03 3.91 -4.17
N ARG A 49 -6.53 4.05 -5.40
CA ARG A 49 -7.11 3.35 -6.54
C ARG A 49 -7.00 1.84 -6.41
N TRP A 50 -5.86 1.40 -5.88
CA TRP A 50 -5.66 -0.03 -5.65
C TRP A 50 -6.68 -0.56 -4.64
N LEU A 51 -6.90 0.19 -3.57
CA LEU A 51 -7.89 -0.20 -2.55
C LEU A 51 -9.29 -0.29 -3.13
N ASP A 52 -9.65 0.66 -3.97
CA ASP A 52 -10.98 0.64 -4.61
C ASP A 52 -11.17 -0.62 -5.44
N ARG A 53 -10.16 -0.97 -6.24
CA ARG A 53 -10.23 -2.17 -7.06
C ARG A 53 -10.21 -3.43 -6.23
N ALA A 54 -9.39 -3.45 -5.21
CA ALA A 54 -9.29 -4.60 -4.32
C ALA A 54 -10.63 -4.85 -3.61
N GLY A 55 -11.26 -3.78 -3.17
CA GLY A 55 -12.56 -3.88 -2.53
C GLY A 55 -13.62 -4.43 -3.45
N GLU A 56 -13.61 -4.01 -4.71
CA GLU A 56 -14.56 -4.51 -5.70
C GLU A 56 -14.33 -5.97 -6.05
N ASN A 57 -13.07 -6.38 -6.08
CA ASN A 57 -12.70 -7.74 -6.46
C ASN A 57 -12.60 -8.69 -5.27
N LYS A 58 -12.87 -8.20 -4.08
CA LYS A 58 -12.81 -8.96 -2.84
C LYS A 58 -11.46 -9.62 -2.64
N LEU A 59 -10.50 -8.82 -2.21
CA LEU A 59 -9.15 -9.26 -1.91
C LEU A 59 -9.12 -10.58 -1.16
N GLY A 60 -8.35 -11.53 -1.64
CA GLY A 60 -8.16 -12.81 -0.97
C GLY A 60 -9.37 -13.72 -0.97
N GLY A 61 -10.39 -13.30 -1.69
CA GLY A 61 -11.63 -14.06 -1.71
C GLY A 61 -11.64 -15.12 -2.77
#